data_31d4afd95d1c52ac215752c91fd08568
#
_entry.id   31d4afd95d1c52ac215752c91fd08568
#
_cell.length_a   1.000
_cell.length_b   1.000
_cell.length_c   1.000
_cell.angle_alpha   90.00
_cell.angle_beta   90.00
_cell.angle_gamma   90.00
#
_symmetry.space_group_name_H-M   'P 1'
#
loop_
_entity.id
_entity.type
_entity.pdbx_description
1 polymer ?
#
loop_
_entity_poly.entity_id
_entity_poly.type
_entity_poly.pdbx_seq_one_letter_code
_entity_poly.pdbx_strand_id
1 'polypeptide(L)'
;MNRKKTMITGIFLAMAVLVTLLFTSHLVWAHCDTLNGPVVVEAKAALEKGDVTPLLKWVTKEHEAEIKTAFKKTLVVRTKGPEAKELADMYFFETLVRIHRAGEGAPYTGLKPAGHVEPPVAAADRAIEVGSVDELAKNIGQAAEKAVKERFELVMDAMKHKDESVEAGRKYVAAYVIFVHYVEGLHNTIQAGGAHGHGEEGQGEEHGH
;
A
#
# COMPACT_ATOMS: atom_id res chain seq x y z
N MET A 1 44.81 18.34 -14.87
CA MET A 1 44.36 16.98 -15.19
C MET A 1 43.45 16.39 -14.10
N ASN A 2 42.35 17.05 -13.68
CA ASN A 2 41.44 16.43 -12.67
C ASN A 2 39.95 16.86 -12.79
N ARG A 3 39.61 17.89 -13.55
CA ARG A 3 38.19 18.35 -13.65
C ARG A 3 37.25 17.32 -14.29
N LYS A 4 37.73 16.54 -15.27
CA LYS A 4 36.89 15.47 -15.92
C LYS A 4 36.61 14.29 -15.00
N LYS A 5 37.59 13.87 -14.16
CA LYS A 5 37.40 12.79 -13.20
C LYS A 5 36.40 13.19 -12.11
N THR A 6 36.45 14.42 -11.60
CA THR A 6 35.52 14.91 -10.58
C THR A 6 34.08 15.03 -11.12
N MET A 7 33.91 15.45 -12.38
CA MET A 7 32.58 15.47 -13.03
C MET A 7 31.99 14.07 -13.22
N ILE A 8 32.81 13.10 -13.66
CA ILE A 8 32.35 11.73 -13.87
C ILE A 8 31.94 11.09 -12.54
N THR A 9 32.73 11.27 -11.48
CA THR A 9 32.40 10.75 -10.13
C THR A 9 31.11 11.39 -9.58
N GLY A 10 30.89 12.69 -9.81
CA GLY A 10 29.66 13.38 -9.40
C GLY A 10 28.43 12.86 -10.14
N ILE A 11 28.53 12.54 -11.43
CA ILE A 11 27.43 11.97 -12.23
C ILE A 11 27.09 10.54 -11.77
N PHE A 12 28.10 9.71 -11.48
CA PHE A 12 27.86 8.36 -10.94
C PHE A 12 27.23 8.38 -9.55
N LEU A 13 27.63 9.31 -8.68
CA LEU A 13 27.04 9.47 -7.35
C LEU A 13 25.57 9.95 -7.44
N ALA A 14 25.30 10.92 -8.31
CA ALA A 14 23.94 11.40 -8.55
C ALA A 14 23.03 10.33 -9.16
N MET A 15 23.56 9.51 -10.07
CA MET A 15 22.83 8.40 -10.68
C MET A 15 22.59 7.27 -9.69
N ALA A 16 23.53 6.96 -8.80
CA ALA A 16 23.36 5.98 -7.73
C ALA A 16 22.29 6.42 -6.72
N VAL A 17 22.25 7.71 -6.36
CA VAL A 17 21.20 8.28 -5.47
C VAL A 17 19.83 8.26 -6.16
N LEU A 18 19.75 8.56 -7.45
CA LEU A 18 18.51 8.52 -8.23
C LEU A 18 17.98 7.08 -8.34
N VAL A 19 18.86 6.09 -8.55
CA VAL A 19 18.51 4.67 -8.61
C VAL A 19 18.03 4.16 -7.26
N THR A 20 18.64 4.55 -6.14
CA THR A 20 18.15 4.18 -4.79
C THR A 20 16.80 4.80 -4.47
N LEU A 21 16.49 6.00 -4.94
CA LEU A 21 15.18 6.64 -4.77
C LEU A 21 14.06 5.95 -5.59
N LEU A 22 14.40 5.31 -6.73
CA LEU A 22 13.43 4.58 -7.54
C LEU A 22 13.10 3.17 -7.00
N PHE A 23 13.91 2.61 -6.08
CA PHE A 23 13.70 1.29 -5.49
C PHE A 23 13.04 1.29 -4.11
N THR A 24 12.66 2.44 -3.56
CA THR A 24 11.78 2.51 -2.40
C THR A 24 10.31 2.37 -2.81
N SER A 25 9.99 1.37 -3.62
CA SER A 25 8.62 0.87 -3.66
C SER A 25 8.34 0.33 -2.26
N HIS A 26 7.65 1.10 -1.45
CA HIS A 26 7.03 0.58 -0.25
C HIS A 26 6.18 -0.62 -0.69
N LEU A 27 6.61 -1.81 -0.35
CA LEU A 27 5.80 -3.02 -0.45
C LEU A 27 4.61 -2.79 0.49
N VAL A 28 3.56 -2.17 -0.02
CA VAL A 28 2.27 -2.16 0.65
C VAL A 28 1.82 -3.62 0.66
N TRP A 29 2.05 -4.27 1.78
CA TRP A 29 1.57 -5.62 2.02
C TRP A 29 0.06 -5.50 2.17
N ALA A 30 -0.65 -5.75 1.09
CA ALA A 30 -2.10 -5.77 1.17
C ALA A 30 -2.51 -7.00 1.97
N HIS A 31 -3.34 -6.80 2.98
CA HIS A 31 -3.94 -7.86 3.78
C HIS A 31 -4.66 -8.92 2.90
N CYS A 32 -5.18 -8.49 1.75
CA CYS A 32 -5.79 -9.37 0.75
C CYS A 32 -4.85 -10.48 0.24
N ASP A 33 -3.52 -10.28 0.30
CA ASP A 33 -2.50 -11.23 -0.20
C ASP A 33 -2.13 -12.30 0.83
N THR A 34 -2.67 -12.26 2.05
CA THR A 34 -2.31 -13.22 3.11
C THR A 34 -3.22 -14.45 3.10
N LEU A 35 -2.68 -15.60 3.54
CA LEU A 35 -3.43 -16.88 3.63
C LEU A 35 -4.60 -16.85 4.62
N ASN A 36 -4.67 -15.84 5.47
CA ASN A 36 -5.80 -15.54 6.37
C ASN A 36 -6.48 -14.20 6.05
N GLY A 37 -6.14 -13.58 4.92
CA GLY A 37 -6.79 -12.38 4.43
C GLY A 37 -8.20 -12.65 3.88
N PRO A 38 -9.03 -11.60 3.72
CA PRO A 38 -10.44 -11.77 3.40
C PRO A 38 -10.67 -12.48 2.07
N VAL A 39 -9.87 -12.23 1.05
CA VAL A 39 -9.98 -12.86 -0.27
C VAL A 39 -9.75 -14.38 -0.18
N VAL A 40 -8.69 -14.80 0.55
CA VAL A 40 -8.34 -16.22 0.67
C VAL A 40 -9.28 -16.95 1.63
N VAL A 41 -9.72 -16.30 2.72
CA VAL A 41 -10.70 -16.87 3.65
C VAL A 41 -12.02 -17.15 2.93
N GLU A 42 -12.49 -16.21 2.12
CA GLU A 42 -13.72 -16.40 1.34
C GLU A 42 -13.54 -17.44 0.23
N ALA A 43 -12.34 -17.50 -0.40
CA ALA A 43 -12.01 -18.52 -1.39
C ALA A 43 -12.06 -19.94 -0.80
N LYS A 44 -11.53 -20.13 0.40
CA LYS A 44 -11.63 -21.42 1.13
C LYS A 44 -13.09 -21.82 1.34
N ALA A 45 -13.90 -20.91 1.85
CA ALA A 45 -15.31 -21.15 2.06
C ALA A 45 -16.08 -21.45 0.76
N ALA A 46 -15.77 -20.73 -0.32
CA ALA A 46 -16.35 -20.95 -1.64
C ALA A 46 -16.00 -22.34 -2.22
N LEU A 47 -14.73 -22.74 -2.10
CA LEU A 47 -14.27 -24.08 -2.55
C LEU A 47 -14.93 -25.22 -1.76
N GLU A 48 -15.14 -25.05 -0.46
CA GLU A 48 -15.85 -26.07 0.35
C GLU A 48 -17.35 -26.16 -0.01
N LYS A 49 -17.97 -25.04 -0.38
CA LYS A 49 -19.38 -24.99 -0.80
C LYS A 49 -19.59 -25.34 -2.27
N GLY A 50 -18.54 -25.29 -3.09
CA GLY A 50 -18.63 -25.46 -4.55
C GLY A 50 -19.28 -24.27 -5.27
N ASP A 51 -19.36 -23.08 -4.64
CA ASP A 51 -19.99 -21.89 -5.17
C ASP A 51 -18.98 -20.77 -5.36
N VAL A 52 -18.75 -20.36 -6.62
CA VAL A 52 -17.81 -19.28 -6.99
C VAL A 52 -18.41 -17.88 -6.82
N THR A 53 -19.72 -17.77 -6.74
CA THR A 53 -20.46 -16.49 -6.79
C THR A 53 -19.95 -15.45 -5.80
N PRO A 54 -19.68 -15.77 -4.51
CA PRO A 54 -19.17 -14.79 -3.55
C PRO A 54 -17.83 -14.19 -3.93
N LEU A 55 -17.02 -14.88 -4.74
CA LEU A 55 -15.68 -14.45 -5.11
C LEU A 55 -15.66 -13.43 -6.25
N LEU A 56 -16.74 -13.34 -7.02
CA LEU A 56 -16.78 -12.47 -8.20
C LEU A 56 -16.70 -10.98 -7.85
N LYS A 57 -17.07 -10.60 -6.63
CA LYS A 57 -16.91 -9.22 -6.13
C LYS A 57 -15.45 -8.79 -5.93
N TRP A 58 -14.51 -9.74 -5.85
CA TRP A 58 -13.09 -9.47 -5.65
C TRP A 58 -12.33 -9.20 -6.97
N VAL A 59 -13.00 -9.34 -8.10
CA VAL A 59 -12.38 -9.16 -9.42
C VAL A 59 -13.26 -8.27 -10.30
N THR A 60 -12.66 -7.66 -11.32
CA THR A 60 -13.42 -6.89 -12.29
C THR A 60 -14.23 -7.84 -13.20
N LYS A 61 -15.29 -7.32 -13.82
CA LYS A 61 -16.22 -8.10 -14.64
C LYS A 61 -15.51 -8.85 -15.78
N GLU A 62 -14.48 -8.26 -16.35
CA GLU A 62 -13.68 -8.83 -17.44
C GLU A 62 -12.98 -10.13 -17.02
N HIS A 63 -12.63 -10.25 -15.75
CA HIS A 63 -11.88 -11.39 -15.21
C HIS A 63 -12.78 -12.50 -14.61
N GLU A 64 -14.09 -12.27 -14.49
CA GLU A 64 -15.00 -13.28 -13.91
C GLU A 64 -14.91 -14.64 -14.62
N ALA A 65 -14.78 -14.66 -15.96
CA ALA A 65 -14.71 -15.90 -16.74
C ALA A 65 -13.46 -16.72 -16.41
N GLU A 66 -12.31 -16.03 -16.20
CA GLU A 66 -11.06 -16.67 -15.80
C GLU A 66 -11.20 -17.30 -14.41
N ILE A 67 -11.77 -16.56 -13.46
CA ILE A 67 -11.99 -17.07 -12.09
C ILE A 67 -12.94 -18.26 -12.07
N LYS A 68 -14.07 -18.20 -12.80
CA LYS A 68 -15.01 -19.32 -12.93
C LYS A 68 -14.34 -20.56 -13.51
N THR A 69 -13.45 -20.39 -14.48
CA THR A 69 -12.71 -21.48 -15.12
C THR A 69 -11.68 -22.09 -14.17
N ALA A 70 -10.88 -21.27 -13.49
CA ALA A 70 -9.92 -21.72 -12.48
C ALA A 70 -10.62 -22.46 -11.33
N PHE A 71 -11.73 -21.91 -10.83
CA PHE A 71 -12.54 -22.52 -9.76
C PHE A 71 -13.04 -23.93 -10.15
N LYS A 72 -13.66 -24.08 -11.31
CA LYS A 72 -14.13 -25.39 -11.80
C LYS A 72 -12.98 -26.40 -11.90
N LYS A 73 -11.83 -25.98 -12.47
CA LYS A 73 -10.64 -26.83 -12.58
C LYS A 73 -10.14 -27.26 -11.20
N THR A 74 -10.10 -26.35 -10.26
CA THR A 74 -9.69 -26.60 -8.87
C THR A 74 -10.61 -27.64 -8.22
N LEU A 75 -11.94 -27.50 -8.33
CA LEU A 75 -12.89 -28.47 -7.76
C LEU A 75 -12.66 -29.89 -8.30
N VAL A 76 -12.36 -30.03 -9.60
CA VAL A 76 -12.06 -31.35 -10.19
C VAL A 76 -10.77 -31.93 -9.65
N VAL A 77 -9.71 -31.13 -9.50
CA VAL A 77 -8.40 -31.62 -9.03
C VAL A 77 -8.43 -31.96 -7.54
N ARG A 78 -9.16 -31.19 -6.71
CA ARG A 78 -9.32 -31.45 -5.27
C ARG A 78 -9.82 -32.86 -4.93
N THR A 79 -10.53 -33.51 -5.85
CA THR A 79 -11.07 -34.88 -5.63
C THR A 79 -10.02 -35.99 -5.84
N LYS A 80 -8.80 -35.67 -6.26
CA LYS A 80 -7.76 -36.65 -6.64
C LYS A 80 -6.89 -37.12 -5.46
N GLY A 81 -7.08 -36.56 -4.28
CA GLY A 81 -6.34 -36.89 -3.06
C GLY A 81 -5.93 -35.64 -2.27
N PRO A 82 -5.44 -35.82 -1.05
CA PRO A 82 -5.12 -34.71 -0.15
C PRO A 82 -4.02 -33.79 -0.72
N GLU A 83 -2.96 -34.34 -1.31
CA GLU A 83 -1.89 -33.57 -1.91
C GLU A 83 -2.38 -32.77 -3.14
N ALA A 84 -3.25 -33.39 -3.95
CA ALA A 84 -3.85 -32.73 -5.09
C ALA A 84 -4.78 -31.61 -4.66
N LYS A 85 -5.53 -31.80 -3.54
CA LYS A 85 -6.38 -30.77 -2.94
C LYS A 85 -5.55 -29.56 -2.51
N GLU A 86 -4.47 -29.78 -1.78
CA GLU A 86 -3.58 -28.71 -1.30
C GLU A 86 -3.02 -27.88 -2.46
N LEU A 87 -2.45 -28.55 -3.47
CA LEU A 87 -1.90 -27.87 -4.65
C LEU A 87 -2.97 -27.12 -5.45
N ALA A 88 -4.14 -27.71 -5.62
CA ALA A 88 -5.24 -27.06 -6.34
C ALA A 88 -5.80 -25.85 -5.58
N ASP A 89 -5.89 -25.91 -4.26
CA ASP A 89 -6.32 -24.81 -3.43
C ASP A 89 -5.33 -23.64 -3.51
N MET A 90 -4.02 -23.90 -3.39
CA MET A 90 -2.97 -22.89 -3.54
C MET A 90 -2.95 -22.26 -4.93
N TYR A 91 -3.07 -23.06 -6.00
CA TYR A 91 -3.22 -22.56 -7.36
C TYR A 91 -4.39 -21.59 -7.50
N PHE A 92 -5.52 -21.92 -6.90
CA PHE A 92 -6.72 -21.07 -6.97
C PHE A 92 -6.54 -19.78 -6.18
N PHE A 93 -5.99 -19.84 -4.96
CA PHE A 93 -5.73 -18.66 -4.15
C PHE A 93 -4.77 -17.70 -4.83
N GLU A 94 -3.66 -18.20 -5.38
CA GLU A 94 -2.72 -17.38 -6.14
C GLU A 94 -3.37 -16.75 -7.39
N THR A 95 -4.17 -17.51 -8.12
CA THR A 95 -4.88 -17.02 -9.30
C THR A 95 -5.85 -15.89 -8.93
N LEU A 96 -6.69 -16.11 -7.91
CA LEU A 96 -7.67 -15.14 -7.46
C LEU A 96 -7.01 -13.85 -6.96
N VAL A 97 -6.02 -13.96 -6.08
CA VAL A 97 -5.33 -12.81 -5.50
C VAL A 97 -4.55 -12.04 -6.57
N ARG A 98 -3.89 -12.72 -7.48
CA ARG A 98 -3.18 -12.08 -8.61
C ARG A 98 -4.13 -11.24 -9.48
N ILE A 99 -5.29 -11.78 -9.79
CA ILE A 99 -6.29 -11.09 -10.63
C ILE A 99 -6.95 -9.94 -9.85
N HIS A 100 -7.24 -10.14 -8.56
CA HIS A 100 -7.71 -9.09 -7.67
C HIS A 100 -6.74 -7.91 -7.64
N ARG A 101 -5.44 -8.16 -7.42
CA ARG A 101 -4.39 -7.13 -7.41
C ARG A 101 -4.25 -6.42 -8.76
N ALA A 102 -4.37 -7.16 -9.86
CA ALA A 102 -4.36 -6.55 -11.20
C ALA A 102 -5.56 -5.60 -11.40
N GLY A 103 -6.73 -5.96 -10.89
CA GLY A 103 -7.91 -5.09 -10.90
C GLY A 103 -7.77 -3.81 -10.08
N GLU A 104 -6.90 -3.81 -9.07
CA GLU A 104 -6.54 -2.63 -8.27
C GLU A 104 -5.38 -1.81 -8.86
N GLY A 105 -4.81 -2.24 -10.00
CA GLY A 105 -3.60 -1.63 -10.55
C GLY A 105 -2.35 -1.85 -9.68
N ALA A 106 -2.37 -2.84 -8.80
CA ALA A 106 -1.33 -3.11 -7.83
C ALA A 106 -0.50 -4.35 -8.18
N PRO A 107 0.83 -4.35 -7.93
CA PRO A 107 1.67 -5.50 -8.23
C PRO A 107 1.34 -6.69 -7.31
N TYR A 108 1.30 -7.89 -7.91
CA TYR A 108 1.22 -9.14 -7.15
C TYR A 108 2.64 -9.66 -6.84
N THR A 109 2.94 -9.88 -5.57
CA THR A 109 4.25 -10.33 -5.09
C THR A 109 4.21 -11.71 -4.42
N GLY A 110 3.18 -12.50 -4.74
CA GLY A 110 2.93 -13.82 -4.16
C GLY A 110 2.05 -13.78 -2.90
N LEU A 111 1.44 -14.90 -2.55
CA LEU A 111 0.71 -15.06 -1.29
C LEU A 111 1.67 -14.94 -0.10
N LYS A 112 1.19 -14.31 0.96
CA LYS A 112 1.94 -14.10 2.20
C LYS A 112 1.48 -15.08 3.28
N PRO A 113 2.36 -15.46 4.21
CA PRO A 113 1.98 -16.26 5.36
C PRO A 113 0.84 -15.62 6.16
N ALA A 114 0.05 -16.44 6.83
CA ALA A 114 -0.96 -15.98 7.76
C ALA A 114 -0.33 -15.16 8.90
N GLY A 115 -1.03 -14.12 9.37
CA GLY A 115 -0.59 -13.29 10.50
C GLY A 115 0.24 -12.05 10.14
N HIS A 116 0.59 -11.84 8.90
CA HIS A 116 1.26 -10.62 8.43
C HIS A 116 0.25 -9.51 8.09
N VAL A 117 -0.41 -8.96 9.11
CA VAL A 117 -1.31 -7.81 8.95
C VAL A 117 -0.70 -6.61 9.65
N GLU A 118 -0.50 -5.53 8.91
CA GLU A 118 -0.03 -4.27 9.48
C GLU A 118 -1.02 -3.75 10.53
N PRO A 119 -0.55 -3.25 11.70
CA PRO A 119 -1.43 -2.82 12.78
C PRO A 119 -2.55 -1.86 12.36
N PRO A 120 -2.34 -0.86 11.49
CA PRO A 120 -3.42 0.03 11.06
C PRO A 120 -4.48 -0.68 10.21
N VAL A 121 -4.08 -1.68 9.40
CA VAL A 121 -5.02 -2.48 8.61
C VAL A 121 -5.87 -3.36 9.52
N ALA A 122 -5.24 -4.06 10.47
CA ALA A 122 -5.96 -4.86 11.46
C ALA A 122 -6.95 -4.02 12.29
N ALA A 123 -6.59 -2.77 12.61
CA ALA A 123 -7.48 -1.86 13.32
C ALA A 123 -8.67 -1.41 12.45
N ALA A 124 -8.45 -1.20 11.15
CA ALA A 124 -9.53 -0.89 10.21
C ALA A 124 -10.49 -2.06 10.02
N ASP A 125 -9.97 -3.28 9.83
CA ASP A 125 -10.78 -4.49 9.73
C ASP A 125 -11.64 -4.69 10.98
N ARG A 126 -11.04 -4.52 12.17
CA ARG A 126 -11.76 -4.62 13.44
C ARG A 126 -12.87 -3.57 13.55
N ALA A 127 -12.63 -2.34 13.11
CA ALA A 127 -13.64 -1.29 13.11
C ALA A 127 -14.85 -1.65 12.23
N ILE A 128 -14.60 -2.27 11.06
CA ILE A 128 -15.63 -2.79 10.15
C ILE A 128 -16.40 -3.95 10.81
N GLU A 129 -15.69 -4.90 11.41
CA GLU A 129 -16.28 -6.06 12.08
C GLU A 129 -17.19 -5.67 13.25
N VAL A 130 -16.74 -4.69 14.06
CA VAL A 130 -17.49 -4.17 15.21
C VAL A 130 -18.61 -3.21 14.80
N GLY A 131 -18.52 -2.62 13.59
CA GLY A 131 -19.47 -1.63 13.08
C GLY A 131 -19.31 -0.23 13.75
N SER A 132 -18.13 0.07 14.32
CA SER A 132 -17.80 1.38 14.89
C SER A 132 -16.36 1.75 14.56
N VAL A 133 -16.19 3.01 14.11
CA VAL A 133 -14.88 3.60 13.77
C VAL A 133 -14.32 4.52 14.86
N ASP A 134 -15.06 4.74 15.95
CA ASP A 134 -14.77 5.77 16.96
C ASP A 134 -13.40 5.60 17.60
N GLU A 135 -13.05 4.37 18.00
CA GLU A 135 -11.75 4.07 18.61
C GLU A 135 -10.61 4.28 17.61
N LEU A 136 -10.77 3.79 16.38
CA LEU A 136 -9.78 3.95 15.32
C LEU A 136 -9.55 5.42 14.99
N ALA A 137 -10.61 6.19 14.78
CA ALA A 137 -10.54 7.62 14.47
C ALA A 137 -9.87 8.41 15.61
N LYS A 138 -10.22 8.11 16.87
CA LYS A 138 -9.60 8.69 18.05
C LYS A 138 -8.09 8.41 18.11
N ASN A 139 -7.69 7.14 17.90
CA ASN A 139 -6.30 6.74 17.98
C ASN A 139 -5.45 7.40 16.88
N ILE A 140 -5.96 7.47 15.65
CA ILE A 140 -5.31 8.18 14.52
C ILE A 140 -5.20 9.66 14.83
N GLY A 141 -6.27 10.30 15.31
CA GLY A 141 -6.28 11.72 15.66
C GLY A 141 -5.26 12.05 16.74
N GLN A 142 -5.20 11.27 17.81
CA GLN A 142 -4.22 11.44 18.88
C GLN A 142 -2.77 11.24 18.39
N ALA A 143 -2.52 10.25 17.53
CA ALA A 143 -1.20 10.02 16.96
C ALA A 143 -0.77 11.20 16.06
N ALA A 144 -1.68 11.73 15.24
CA ALA A 144 -1.42 12.89 14.40
C ALA A 144 -1.15 14.15 15.26
N GLU A 145 -1.98 14.42 16.25
CA GLU A 145 -1.81 15.54 17.19
C GLU A 145 -0.43 15.48 17.88
N LYS A 146 -0.08 14.32 18.44
CA LYS A 146 1.21 14.10 19.08
C LYS A 146 2.36 14.37 18.12
N ALA A 147 2.32 13.81 16.92
CA ALA A 147 3.37 13.95 15.93
C ALA A 147 3.56 15.39 15.43
N VAL A 148 2.48 16.17 15.33
CA VAL A 148 2.55 17.61 15.00
C VAL A 148 3.19 18.38 16.14
N LYS A 149 2.77 18.15 17.39
CA LYS A 149 3.30 18.85 18.58
C LYS A 149 4.81 18.57 18.77
N GLU A 150 5.23 17.33 18.68
CA GLU A 150 6.65 16.96 18.83
C GLU A 150 7.54 17.68 17.80
N ARG A 151 7.10 17.75 16.55
CA ARG A 151 7.86 18.45 15.50
C ARG A 151 7.86 19.96 15.70
N PHE A 152 6.76 20.52 16.15
CA PHE A 152 6.67 21.95 16.48
C PHE A 152 7.62 22.31 17.64
N GLU A 153 7.69 21.50 18.69
CA GLU A 153 8.61 21.70 19.82
C GLU A 153 10.07 21.73 19.36
N LEU A 154 10.45 20.83 18.44
CA LEU A 154 11.80 20.82 17.87
C LEU A 154 12.12 22.11 17.09
N VAL A 155 11.17 22.65 16.34
CA VAL A 155 11.32 23.94 15.64
C VAL A 155 11.48 25.09 16.65
N MET A 156 10.62 25.13 17.67
CA MET A 156 10.63 26.18 18.69
C MET A 156 11.90 26.15 19.54
N ASP A 157 12.44 24.99 19.80
CA ASP A 157 13.72 24.86 20.50
C ASP A 157 14.87 25.34 19.64
N ALA A 158 14.97 24.89 18.39
CA ALA A 158 16.01 25.34 17.46
C ALA A 158 15.92 26.86 17.15
N MET A 159 14.71 27.42 17.15
CA MET A 159 14.47 28.83 16.90
C MET A 159 15.09 29.75 17.98
N LYS A 160 15.18 29.29 19.24
CA LYS A 160 15.81 30.08 20.32
C LYS A 160 17.28 30.39 20.07
N HIS A 161 17.95 29.51 19.31
CA HIS A 161 19.38 29.53 19.09
C HIS A 161 19.80 29.89 17.64
N LYS A 162 18.83 30.14 16.74
CA LYS A 162 19.05 30.28 15.31
C LYS A 162 20.05 31.36 14.89
N ASP A 163 20.22 32.40 15.72
CA ASP A 163 21.06 33.54 15.45
C ASP A 163 22.44 33.46 16.15
N GLU A 164 22.71 32.38 16.92
CA GLU A 164 23.99 32.21 17.64
C GLU A 164 25.15 31.85 16.72
N SER A 165 24.86 31.13 15.64
CA SER A 165 25.84 30.78 14.61
C SER A 165 25.16 30.33 13.31
N VAL A 166 25.93 30.30 12.22
CA VAL A 166 25.43 29.74 10.95
C VAL A 166 25.00 28.29 11.09
N GLU A 167 25.69 27.51 11.93
CA GLU A 167 25.34 26.11 12.17
C GLU A 167 24.03 25.98 12.96
N ALA A 168 23.81 26.82 13.96
CA ALA A 168 22.55 26.88 14.69
C ALA A 168 21.38 27.31 13.78
N GLY A 169 21.61 28.30 12.91
CA GLY A 169 20.64 28.70 11.88
C GLY A 169 20.27 27.55 10.93
N ARG A 170 21.22 26.74 10.49
CA ARG A 170 20.97 25.54 9.66
C ARG A 170 20.12 24.49 10.37
N LYS A 171 20.37 24.26 11.66
CA LYS A 171 19.55 23.33 12.48
C LYS A 171 18.09 23.81 12.57
N TYR A 172 17.90 25.10 12.79
CA TYR A 172 16.55 25.69 12.77
C TYR A 172 15.88 25.51 11.41
N VAL A 173 16.54 25.82 10.30
CA VAL A 173 15.98 25.65 8.95
C VAL A 173 15.62 24.18 8.70
N ALA A 174 16.46 23.24 9.09
CA ALA A 174 16.18 21.82 8.92
C ALA A 174 14.92 21.38 9.73
N ALA A 175 14.81 21.79 10.98
CA ALA A 175 13.64 21.48 11.83
C ALA A 175 12.36 22.13 11.24
N TYR A 176 12.44 23.38 10.79
CA TYR A 176 11.35 24.11 10.14
C TYR A 176 10.83 23.37 8.89
N VAL A 177 11.74 22.99 7.99
CA VAL A 177 11.39 22.30 6.74
C VAL A 177 10.70 20.96 7.04
N ILE A 178 11.25 20.18 7.98
CA ILE A 178 10.63 18.90 8.39
C ILE A 178 9.22 19.11 8.94
N PHE A 179 9.02 20.11 9.78
CA PHE A 179 7.70 20.41 10.35
C PHE A 179 6.69 20.82 9.29
N VAL A 180 7.05 21.80 8.44
CA VAL A 180 6.13 22.33 7.42
C VAL A 180 5.72 21.25 6.43
N HIS A 181 6.68 20.48 5.91
CA HIS A 181 6.35 19.39 4.97
C HIS A 181 5.56 18.25 5.64
N TYR A 182 5.77 17.98 6.93
CA TYR A 182 4.94 17.02 7.63
C TYR A 182 3.46 17.47 7.73
N VAL A 183 3.24 18.74 8.09
CA VAL A 183 1.89 19.31 8.18
C VAL A 183 1.22 19.35 6.80
N GLU A 184 1.95 19.76 5.76
CA GLU A 184 1.47 19.74 4.38
C GLU A 184 1.10 18.31 3.92
N GLY A 185 1.97 17.35 4.16
CA GLY A 185 1.71 15.94 3.79
C GLY A 185 0.49 15.37 4.51
N LEU A 186 0.35 15.66 5.82
CA LEU A 186 -0.83 15.25 6.59
C LEU A 186 -2.11 15.88 6.05
N HIS A 187 -2.09 17.19 5.78
CA HIS A 187 -3.21 17.92 5.19
C HIS A 187 -3.62 17.32 3.83
N ASN A 188 -2.65 17.10 2.95
CA ASN A 188 -2.88 16.54 1.62
C ASN A 188 -3.46 15.13 1.70
N THR A 189 -2.98 14.28 2.63
CA THR A 189 -3.52 12.93 2.86
C THR A 189 -4.98 12.99 3.29
N ILE A 190 -5.34 13.93 4.17
CA ILE A 190 -6.73 14.12 4.63
C ILE A 190 -7.62 14.60 3.46
N GLN A 191 -7.15 15.54 2.64
CA GLN A 191 -7.91 16.10 1.52
C GLN A 191 -8.04 15.14 0.33
N ALA A 192 -7.04 14.29 0.09
CA ALA A 192 -7.04 13.36 -1.04
C ALA A 192 -8.12 12.27 -0.96
N GLY A 193 -8.90 12.21 0.12
CA GLY A 193 -10.07 11.33 0.24
C GLY A 193 -9.78 9.85 0.06
N GLY A 194 -8.59 9.39 0.42
CA GLY A 194 -8.25 7.96 0.34
C GLY A 194 -8.16 7.41 -1.09
N ALA A 195 -7.85 8.26 -2.07
CA ALA A 195 -7.78 7.85 -3.48
C ALA A 195 -6.57 6.94 -3.75
N HIS A 196 -6.76 5.65 -3.55
CA HIS A 196 -6.32 4.66 -4.51
C HIS A 196 -7.43 4.58 -5.58
N GLY A 197 -7.61 5.69 -6.30
CA GLY A 197 -8.62 5.81 -7.33
C GLY A 197 -8.23 4.97 -8.54
N HIS A 198 -9.16 4.17 -9.00
CA HIS A 198 -9.21 3.69 -10.38
C HIS A 198 -8.90 4.86 -11.30
N GLY A 199 -7.86 4.74 -12.15
CA GLY A 199 -7.54 5.74 -13.15
C GLY A 199 -8.76 5.95 -14.06
N GLU A 200 -9.46 7.05 -13.87
CA GLU A 200 -10.32 7.59 -14.91
C GLU A 200 -9.38 8.15 -15.99
N GLU A 201 -9.31 7.42 -17.11
CA GLU A 201 -8.77 7.94 -18.37
C GLU A 201 -9.58 9.19 -18.74
N GLY A 202 -8.97 10.34 -18.51
CA GLY A 202 -9.49 11.62 -18.99
C GLY A 202 -9.57 11.59 -20.52
N GLN A 203 -10.78 11.53 -21.07
CA GLN A 203 -11.04 11.80 -22.47
C GLN A 203 -10.59 13.24 -22.76
N GLY A 204 -9.50 13.36 -23.51
CA GLY A 204 -9.10 14.62 -24.11
C GLY A 204 -10.14 15.08 -25.12
N GLU A 205 -10.85 16.17 -24.82
CA GLU A 205 -11.62 16.89 -25.81
C GLU A 205 -10.66 17.59 -26.76
N GLU A 206 -10.61 17.11 -28.00
CA GLU A 206 -10.11 17.83 -29.15
C GLU A 206 -11.01 19.04 -29.41
N HIS A 207 -10.54 20.23 -29.11
CA HIS A 207 -11.06 21.42 -29.74
C HIS A 207 -10.15 21.83 -30.90
N GLY A 208 -10.59 21.46 -32.11
CA GLY A 208 -10.11 22.06 -33.33
C GLY A 208 -10.63 23.50 -33.48
N HIS A 209 -9.70 24.40 -33.78
CA HIS A 209 -9.87 25.53 -34.69
C HIS A 209 -8.49 25.98 -35.16
#